data_30cf943595814c682902126049a49e62
#
_entry.id   30cf943595814c682902126049a49e62
#
_cell.length_a   1.000
_cell.length_b   1.000
_cell.length_c   1.000
_cell.angle_alpha   90.00
_cell.angle_beta   90.00
_cell.angle_gamma   90.00
#
_symmetry.space_group_name_H-M   'P 1'
#
loop_
_entity.id
_entity.type
_entity.pdbx_description
1 polymer ?
#
loop_
_entity_poly.entity_id
_entity_poly.type
_entity_poly.pdbx_seq_one_letter_code
_entity_poly.pdbx_strand_id
1 'polypeptide(L)'
;MRKISMATANITEKLAKDKVKKIIELYSKYNDIYSFCSMTFGYGESGHPDRILLVGGNFVGIEVKKNENNHHCRPELKPKSNNEVMQKRQAQKITNAGGAWICIHNNNLQDLVDLLDSKCRKTCMDFSDDDFKTLTKLKG
;
A
#
# COMPACT_ATOMS: atom_id res chain seq x y z
N MET A 1 26.48 -16.09 14.40
CA MET A 1 25.26 -15.81 13.64
C MET A 1 25.31 -14.42 13.06
N ARG A 2 24.89 -14.30 11.84
CA ARG A 2 24.82 -13.01 11.21
C ARG A 2 23.67 -12.20 11.79
N LYS A 3 23.95 -11.00 12.20
CA LYS A 3 22.89 -10.06 12.55
C LYS A 3 22.19 -9.60 11.29
N ILE A 4 20.88 -9.68 11.28
CA ILE A 4 20.12 -8.91 10.31
C ILE A 4 19.93 -7.55 10.93
N SER A 5 20.53 -6.56 10.35
CA SER A 5 20.46 -5.23 10.92
C SER A 5 19.06 -4.65 10.78
N MET A 6 18.71 -3.77 11.71
CA MET A 6 17.48 -2.99 11.61
C MET A 6 17.48 -2.16 10.32
N ALA A 7 18.65 -1.72 9.89
CA ALA A 7 18.78 -0.98 8.64
C ALA A 7 18.32 -1.78 7.42
N THR A 8 18.66 -3.11 7.38
CA THR A 8 18.22 -3.97 6.28
C THR A 8 16.70 -4.12 6.28
N ALA A 9 16.07 -4.32 7.45
CA ALA A 9 14.62 -4.41 7.56
C ALA A 9 13.95 -3.10 7.14
N ASN A 10 14.51 -1.95 7.55
CA ASN A 10 14.00 -0.64 7.19
C ASN A 10 14.12 -0.38 5.68
N ILE A 11 15.24 -0.81 5.08
CA ILE A 11 15.47 -0.68 3.63
C ILE A 11 14.41 -1.48 2.88
N THR A 12 14.09 -2.69 3.34
CA THR A 12 13.08 -3.53 2.69
C THR A 12 11.70 -2.89 2.72
N GLU A 13 11.30 -2.29 3.84
CA GLU A 13 10.02 -1.58 3.92
C GLU A 13 10.05 -0.32 3.05
N LYS A 14 11.16 0.43 3.09
CA LYS A 14 11.32 1.60 2.24
C LYS A 14 11.25 1.24 0.76
N LEU A 15 11.84 0.12 0.37
CA LEU A 15 11.78 -0.36 -1.01
C LEU A 15 10.32 -0.62 -1.41
N ALA A 16 9.55 -1.26 -0.54
CA ALA A 16 8.13 -1.49 -0.81
C ALA A 16 7.37 -0.17 -0.95
N LYS A 17 7.62 0.79 -0.08
CA LYS A 17 7.00 2.12 -0.15
C LYS A 17 7.34 2.83 -1.45
N ASP A 18 8.59 2.76 -1.89
CA ASP A 18 9.03 3.38 -3.14
C ASP A 18 8.35 2.73 -4.34
N LYS A 19 8.23 1.41 -4.35
CA LYS A 19 7.55 0.69 -5.43
C LYS A 19 6.07 1.02 -5.48
N VAL A 20 5.41 1.10 -4.32
CA VAL A 20 4.00 1.51 -4.24
C VAL A 20 3.84 2.90 -4.85
N LYS A 21 4.69 3.84 -4.47
CA LYS A 21 4.65 5.20 -5.00
C LYS A 21 4.80 5.21 -6.52
N LYS A 22 5.77 4.47 -7.04
CA LYS A 22 6.03 4.41 -8.49
C LYS A 22 4.88 3.79 -9.27
N ILE A 23 4.26 2.76 -8.72
CA ILE A 23 3.08 2.14 -9.36
C ILE A 23 1.93 3.14 -9.42
N ILE A 24 1.68 3.87 -8.34
CA ILE A 24 0.64 4.89 -8.31
C ILE A 24 0.93 6.00 -9.32
N GLU A 25 2.20 6.42 -9.42
CA GLU A 25 2.61 7.43 -10.40
C GLU A 25 2.34 6.98 -11.84
N LEU A 26 2.59 5.70 -12.15
CA LEU A 26 2.27 5.15 -13.47
C LEU A 26 0.78 5.26 -13.77
N TYR A 27 -0.07 4.83 -12.84
CA TYR A 27 -1.52 4.91 -13.02
C TYR A 27 -1.99 6.36 -13.11
N SER A 28 -1.32 7.27 -12.41
CA SER A 28 -1.66 8.70 -12.44
C SER A 28 -1.36 9.36 -13.78
N LYS A 29 -0.53 8.76 -14.62
CA LYS A 29 -0.32 9.24 -15.99
C LYS A 29 -1.56 9.06 -16.86
N TYR A 30 -2.43 8.12 -16.52
CA TYR A 30 -3.59 7.72 -17.31
C TYR A 30 -4.92 8.04 -16.62
N ASN A 31 -4.89 8.33 -15.33
CA ASN A 31 -6.08 8.53 -14.51
C ASN A 31 -5.87 9.68 -13.55
N ASP A 32 -6.96 10.32 -13.14
CA ASP A 32 -6.91 11.32 -12.08
C ASP A 32 -6.91 10.60 -10.73
N ILE A 33 -5.78 10.63 -10.04
CA ILE A 33 -5.62 10.03 -8.72
C ILE A 33 -5.09 11.09 -7.76
N TYR A 34 -5.81 11.31 -6.67
CA TYR A 34 -5.31 12.13 -5.58
C TYR A 34 -4.66 11.21 -4.54
N SER A 35 -3.41 11.47 -4.21
CA SER A 35 -2.64 10.59 -3.32
C SER A 35 -1.82 11.41 -2.34
N PHE A 36 -1.76 10.95 -1.10
CA PHE A 36 -0.90 11.55 -0.10
C PHE A 36 -0.49 10.54 0.95
N CYS A 37 0.65 10.82 1.63
CA CYS A 37 1.07 10.05 2.80
C CYS A 37 0.43 10.67 4.03
N SER A 38 -0.22 9.84 4.87
CA SER A 38 -0.84 10.37 6.08
C SER A 38 0.23 10.57 7.16
N MET A 39 0.11 11.68 7.89
CA MET A 39 1.00 12.00 9.01
C MET A 39 0.18 12.70 10.10
N THR A 40 0.27 12.18 11.32
CA THR A 40 -0.53 12.74 12.42
C THR A 40 0.29 13.54 13.42
N PHE A 41 1.60 13.32 13.51
CA PHE A 41 2.49 14.03 14.45
C PHE A 41 1.94 14.09 15.88
N GLY A 42 1.27 13.03 16.30
CA GLY A 42 0.68 12.98 17.64
C GLY A 42 -0.66 13.65 17.79
N TYR A 43 -1.20 14.23 16.73
CA TYR A 43 -2.54 14.84 16.71
C TYR A 43 -3.51 13.91 15.98
N GLY A 44 -4.74 13.81 16.51
CA GLY A 44 -5.76 12.97 15.93
C GLY A 44 -5.55 11.48 16.20
N GLU A 45 -6.30 10.65 15.49
CA GLU A 45 -6.22 9.19 15.65
C GLU A 45 -4.95 8.65 15.02
N SER A 46 -4.40 7.60 15.62
CA SER A 46 -3.23 6.91 15.09
C SER A 46 -3.65 5.70 14.24
N GLY A 47 -2.67 5.10 13.56
CA GLY A 47 -2.89 3.88 12.79
C GLY A 47 -3.44 4.10 11.39
N HIS A 48 -3.45 5.33 10.92
CA HIS A 48 -3.88 5.60 9.54
C HIS A 48 -2.95 4.90 8.54
N PRO A 49 -3.50 4.45 7.38
CA PRO A 49 -2.67 3.84 6.36
C PRO A 49 -1.52 4.75 5.93
N ASP A 50 -0.42 4.13 5.51
CA ASP A 50 0.77 4.88 5.06
C ASP A 50 0.46 5.82 3.89
N ARG A 51 -0.42 5.40 3.01
CA ARG A 51 -0.79 6.19 1.83
C ARG A 51 -2.29 6.12 1.62
N ILE A 52 -2.86 7.27 1.29
CA ILE A 52 -4.28 7.41 1.01
C ILE A 52 -4.45 7.78 -0.46
N LEU A 53 -5.39 7.13 -1.14
CA LEU A 53 -5.76 7.47 -2.51
C LEU A 53 -7.23 7.80 -2.59
N LEU A 54 -7.55 8.76 -3.46
CA LEU A 54 -8.90 8.95 -3.95
C LEU A 54 -8.85 8.75 -5.45
N VAL A 55 -9.55 7.73 -5.94
CA VAL A 55 -9.56 7.37 -7.35
C VAL A 55 -10.95 6.96 -7.77
N GLY A 56 -11.48 7.65 -8.80
CA GLY A 56 -12.84 7.39 -9.27
C GLY A 56 -13.90 7.55 -8.18
N GLY A 57 -13.69 8.47 -7.24
CA GLY A 57 -14.58 8.65 -6.11
C GLY A 57 -14.42 7.63 -5.00
N ASN A 58 -13.50 6.68 -5.14
CA ASN A 58 -13.26 5.61 -4.15
C ASN A 58 -12.07 5.95 -3.27
N PHE A 59 -12.26 5.78 -1.97
CA PHE A 59 -11.18 5.94 -0.98
C PHE A 59 -10.41 4.64 -0.88
N VAL A 60 -9.08 4.71 -0.95
CA VAL A 60 -8.21 3.54 -0.81
C VAL A 60 -7.13 3.86 0.22
N GLY A 61 -7.04 3.05 1.26
CA GLY A 61 -5.95 3.13 2.24
C GLY A 61 -4.95 2.00 1.99
N ILE A 62 -3.69 2.35 1.91
CA ILE A 62 -2.60 1.39 1.68
C ILE A 62 -1.67 1.38 2.88
N GLU A 63 -1.61 0.25 3.56
CA GLU A 63 -0.63 0.01 4.63
C GLU A 63 0.54 -0.74 4.01
N VAL A 64 1.76 -0.28 4.25
CA VAL A 64 2.96 -0.91 3.68
C VAL A 64 3.74 -1.60 4.78
N LYS A 65 4.05 -2.86 4.56
CA LYS A 65 4.86 -3.68 5.47
C LYS A 65 6.05 -4.23 4.69
N LYS A 66 7.06 -4.71 5.40
CA LYS A 66 8.26 -5.26 4.74
C LYS A 66 7.97 -6.60 4.07
N ASN A 67 7.11 -7.42 4.67
CA ASN A 67 6.75 -8.75 4.15
C ASN A 67 5.39 -9.19 4.71
N GLU A 68 5.00 -10.42 4.37
CA GLU A 68 3.72 -11.01 4.75
C GLU A 68 3.65 -11.51 6.21
N ASN A 69 4.73 -11.41 6.98
CA ASN A 69 4.78 -11.93 8.34
C ASN A 69 4.23 -10.92 9.35
N ASN A 70 2.97 -10.55 9.15
CA ASN A 70 2.26 -9.63 10.03
C ASN A 70 0.79 -10.04 10.10
N HIS A 71 0.07 -9.51 11.09
CA HIS A 71 -1.32 -9.90 11.32
C HIS A 71 -2.29 -9.47 10.20
N HIS A 72 -1.92 -8.49 9.40
CA HIS A 72 -2.76 -8.06 8.28
C HIS A 72 -2.79 -9.09 7.16
N CYS A 73 -1.68 -9.79 6.97
CA CYS A 73 -1.55 -10.83 5.94
C CYS A 73 -1.81 -12.22 6.49
N ARG A 74 -1.52 -12.42 7.78
CA ARG A 74 -1.66 -13.71 8.46
C ARG A 74 -2.50 -13.53 9.72
N PRO A 75 -3.81 -13.81 9.64
CA PRO A 75 -4.72 -13.57 10.76
C PRO A 75 -4.36 -14.32 12.04
N GLU A 76 -3.63 -15.44 11.96
CA GLU A 76 -3.19 -16.18 13.13
C GLU A 76 -2.13 -15.45 13.94
N LEU A 77 -1.49 -14.43 13.37
CA LEU A 77 -0.54 -13.60 14.10
C LEU A 77 -1.30 -12.47 14.78
N LYS A 78 -0.94 -12.22 16.04
CA LYS A 78 -1.54 -11.12 16.79
C LYS A 78 -0.80 -9.82 16.50
N PRO A 79 -1.50 -8.66 16.61
CA PRO A 79 -0.79 -7.38 16.55
C PRO A 79 0.32 -7.33 17.61
N LYS A 80 1.50 -6.85 17.19
CA LYS A 80 2.68 -6.83 18.04
C LYS A 80 2.80 -5.58 18.88
N SER A 81 2.01 -4.55 18.60
CA SER A 81 2.12 -3.26 19.27
C SER A 81 0.77 -2.56 19.25
N ASN A 82 0.65 -1.51 20.06
CA ASN A 82 -0.53 -0.66 20.05
C ASN A 82 -0.74 -0.01 18.67
N ASN A 83 0.36 0.32 17.99
CA ASN A 83 0.27 0.90 16.66
C ASN A 83 -0.38 -0.09 15.68
N GLU A 84 -0.02 -1.36 15.73
CA GLU A 84 -0.64 -2.38 14.87
C GLU A 84 -2.12 -2.60 15.20
N VAL A 85 -2.47 -2.52 16.47
CA VAL A 85 -3.88 -2.58 16.89
C VAL A 85 -4.65 -1.42 16.28
N MET A 86 -4.10 -0.22 16.32
CA MET A 86 -4.74 0.95 15.74
C MET A 86 -4.84 0.87 14.22
N GLN A 87 -3.83 0.31 13.55
CA GLN A 87 -3.85 0.07 12.11
C GLN A 87 -5.01 -0.86 11.73
N LYS A 88 -5.20 -1.92 12.49
CA LYS A 88 -6.32 -2.86 12.27
C LYS A 88 -7.66 -2.16 12.45
N ARG A 89 -7.77 -1.30 13.47
CA ARG A 89 -8.99 -0.54 13.73
C ARG A 89 -9.31 0.41 12.58
N GLN A 90 -8.30 1.11 12.06
CA GLN A 90 -8.50 2.01 10.93
C GLN A 90 -8.91 1.24 9.67
N ALA A 91 -8.28 0.08 9.42
CA ALA A 91 -8.66 -0.78 8.30
C ALA A 91 -10.13 -1.15 8.36
N GLN A 92 -10.62 -1.49 9.54
CA GLN A 92 -12.02 -1.86 9.73
C GLN A 92 -12.96 -0.68 9.53
N LYS A 93 -12.61 0.49 10.04
CA LYS A 93 -13.41 1.70 9.84
C LYS A 93 -13.52 2.08 8.37
N ILE A 94 -12.42 2.02 7.65
CA ILE A 94 -12.39 2.32 6.21
C ILE A 94 -13.28 1.35 5.45
N THR A 95 -13.13 0.06 5.71
CA THR A 95 -13.91 -0.98 5.03
C THR A 95 -15.40 -0.84 5.35
N ASN A 96 -15.74 -0.60 6.61
CA ASN A 96 -17.14 -0.43 7.01
C ASN A 96 -17.78 0.80 6.38
N ALA A 97 -17.01 1.84 6.11
CA ALA A 97 -17.49 3.06 5.47
C ALA A 97 -17.56 2.95 3.95
N GLY A 98 -17.24 1.79 3.37
CA GLY A 98 -17.31 1.56 1.93
C GLY A 98 -16.04 1.83 1.16
N GLY A 99 -14.95 2.16 1.85
CA GLY A 99 -13.64 2.32 1.23
C GLY A 99 -12.92 0.99 1.05
N ALA A 100 -11.78 1.02 0.38
CA ALA A 100 -10.89 -0.12 0.25
C ALA A 100 -9.68 0.07 1.16
N TRP A 101 -9.21 -1.02 1.74
CA TRP A 101 -7.99 -1.02 2.54
C TRP A 101 -7.17 -2.24 2.13
N ILE A 102 -5.88 -2.06 1.96
CA ILE A 102 -5.01 -3.15 1.51
C ILE A 102 -3.64 -3.03 2.18
N CYS A 103 -3.05 -4.17 2.51
CA CYS A 103 -1.69 -4.23 3.01
C CYS A 103 -0.78 -4.71 1.89
N ILE A 104 0.23 -3.91 1.57
CA ILE A 104 1.17 -4.19 0.48
C ILE A 104 2.57 -4.39 1.04
N HIS A 105 3.27 -5.36 0.50
CA HIS A 105 4.67 -5.62 0.80
C HIS A 105 5.40 -6.01 -0.49
N ASN A 106 6.69 -6.33 -0.40
CA ASN A 106 7.48 -6.59 -1.60
C ASN A 106 7.02 -7.82 -2.40
N ASN A 107 6.25 -8.73 -1.78
CA ASN A 107 5.85 -9.97 -2.42
C ASN A 107 4.41 -9.97 -2.95
N ASN A 108 3.64 -8.90 -2.74
CA ASN A 108 2.26 -8.84 -3.22
C ASN A 108 1.92 -7.56 -3.98
N LEU A 109 2.91 -6.96 -4.63
CA LEU A 109 2.69 -5.74 -5.42
C LEU A 109 1.62 -5.93 -6.51
N GLN A 110 1.44 -7.16 -6.99
CA GLN A 110 0.38 -7.48 -7.94
C GLN A 110 -1.01 -7.18 -7.37
N ASP A 111 -1.19 -7.36 -6.06
CA ASP A 111 -2.48 -7.05 -5.43
C ASP A 111 -2.83 -5.56 -5.54
N LEU A 112 -1.82 -4.68 -5.47
CA LEU A 112 -2.02 -3.26 -5.68
C LEU A 112 -2.43 -2.98 -7.12
N VAL A 113 -1.77 -3.62 -8.08
CA VAL A 113 -2.10 -3.48 -9.50
C VAL A 113 -3.53 -3.92 -9.75
N ASP A 114 -3.92 -5.07 -9.20
CA ASP A 114 -5.28 -5.59 -9.36
C ASP A 114 -6.32 -4.62 -8.76
N LEU A 115 -6.02 -4.05 -7.60
CA LEU A 115 -6.90 -3.09 -6.97
C LEU A 115 -7.04 -1.82 -7.83
N LEU A 116 -5.92 -1.28 -8.30
CA LEU A 116 -5.95 -0.08 -9.15
C LEU A 116 -6.68 -0.34 -10.47
N ASP A 117 -6.46 -1.49 -11.10
CA ASP A 117 -7.18 -1.87 -12.31
C ASP A 117 -8.69 -1.93 -12.06
N SER A 118 -9.11 -2.32 -10.87
CA SER A 118 -10.53 -2.39 -10.52
C SER A 118 -11.15 -1.03 -10.24
N LYS A 119 -10.35 -0.03 -9.87
CA LYS A 119 -10.84 1.29 -9.49
C LYS A 119 -10.63 2.37 -10.56
N CYS A 120 -9.62 2.20 -11.39
CA CYS A 120 -9.27 3.17 -12.42
C CYS A 120 -10.03 2.92 -13.71
N ARG A 121 -10.34 4.00 -14.42
CA ARG A 121 -10.95 3.91 -15.74
C ARG A 121 -9.98 3.30 -16.75
N LYS A 122 -8.72 3.74 -16.71
CA LYS A 122 -7.65 3.20 -17.54
C LYS A 122 -6.84 2.20 -16.73
N THR A 123 -6.69 1.00 -17.26
CA THR A 123 -5.96 -0.08 -16.59
C THR A 123 -4.55 -0.21 -17.15
N CYS A 124 -3.77 -1.13 -16.60
CA CYS A 124 -2.42 -1.38 -17.10
C CYS A 124 -2.42 -1.84 -18.56
N MET A 125 -3.54 -2.36 -19.05
CA MET A 125 -3.66 -2.75 -20.47
C MET A 125 -3.71 -1.53 -21.39
N ASP A 126 -3.98 -0.34 -20.86
CA ASP A 126 -3.99 0.91 -21.63
C ASP A 126 -2.64 1.60 -21.62
N PHE A 127 -1.67 1.08 -20.87
CA PHE A 127 -0.34 1.69 -20.75
C PHE A 127 0.44 1.57 -22.06
N SER A 128 1.34 2.53 -22.29
CA SER A 128 2.34 2.37 -23.35
C SER A 128 3.20 1.14 -23.09
N ASP A 129 3.87 0.63 -24.11
CA ASP A 129 4.75 -0.53 -23.96
C ASP A 129 5.84 -0.25 -22.92
N ASP A 130 6.41 0.94 -22.90
CA ASP A 130 7.45 1.31 -21.95
C ASP A 130 6.91 1.35 -20.52
N ASP A 131 5.74 1.92 -20.33
CA ASP A 131 5.13 1.99 -19.00
C ASP A 131 4.73 0.61 -18.50
N PHE A 132 4.23 -0.24 -19.39
CA PHE A 132 3.90 -1.62 -19.03
C PHE A 132 5.15 -2.40 -18.61
N LYS A 133 6.26 -2.21 -19.32
CA LYS A 133 7.54 -2.83 -18.95
C LYS A 133 8.02 -2.35 -17.59
N THR A 134 7.90 -1.05 -17.33
CA THR A 134 8.26 -0.47 -16.03
C THR A 134 7.43 -1.09 -14.91
N LEU A 135 6.12 -1.21 -15.13
CA LEU A 135 5.22 -1.84 -14.16
C LEU A 135 5.63 -3.29 -13.89
N THR A 136 5.93 -4.05 -14.93
CA THR A 136 6.35 -5.44 -14.79
C THR A 136 7.60 -5.57 -13.95
N LYS A 137 8.57 -4.68 -14.14
CA LYS A 137 9.80 -4.66 -13.33
C LYS A 137 9.51 -4.33 -11.87
N LEU A 138 8.60 -3.38 -11.62
CA LEU A 138 8.26 -3.00 -10.25
C LEU A 138 7.59 -4.14 -9.48
N LYS A 139 6.73 -4.91 -10.15
CA LYS A 139 6.02 -6.03 -9.54
C LYS A 139 6.93 -7.24 -9.28
N GLY A 140 7.89 -7.43 -10.13
CA GLY A 140 8.77 -8.60 -10.10
C GLY A 140 9.93 -8.47 -9.13
#